data_37bfe2cfaf0ab17a8dd6d1081731bdef
#
_entry.id   37bfe2cfaf0ab17a8dd6d1081731bdef
#
_cell.length_a   1.000
_cell.length_b   1.000
_cell.length_c   1.000
_cell.angle_alpha   90.00
_cell.angle_beta   90.00
_cell.angle_gamma   90.00
#
_symmetry.space_group_name_H-M   'P 1'
#
loop_
_entity.id
_entity.type
_entity.pdbx_description
1 polymer ?
#
loop_
_entity_poly.entity_id
_entity_poly.type
_entity_poly.pdbx_seq_one_letter_code
_entity_poly.pdbx_strand_id
1 'polypeptide(L)'
;MRLYEFDSYKQREMINKLMKQAGYHKMGSGTDSLVFARDAGSVIKIIAPEHGEYGAADNTFLQWYKFCQKNKGNPYLPKFVEIQGQHHANFKLGGKVFRQIAMEKLKPLIVGSALEEAVWEILVSDIRGTPISPATKQLPWATDFYNTVKAVAAAGDAAGLSDDIDSDDNVMVRGNIPVITDPWVD
;
A
#
# COMPACT_ATOMS: atom_id res chain seq x y z
N MET A 1 12.20 -10.88 17.54
CA MET A 1 11.45 -11.89 16.77
C MET A 1 10.02 -11.36 16.72
N ARG A 2 9.63 -10.73 15.58
CA ARG A 2 8.30 -10.11 15.43
C ARG A 2 7.27 -11.23 15.28
N LEU A 3 6.36 -11.34 16.25
CA LEU A 3 5.30 -12.36 16.32
C LEU A 3 4.07 -12.05 15.46
N TYR A 4 4.20 -11.17 14.47
CA TYR A 4 3.07 -10.62 13.67
C TYR A 4 2.92 -11.24 12.28
N GLU A 5 3.75 -12.21 11.94
CA GLU A 5 3.65 -12.93 10.70
C GLU A 5 2.38 -13.79 10.68
N PHE A 6 1.82 -14.00 9.48
CA PHE A 6 0.87 -15.09 9.29
C PHE A 6 1.37 -16.30 10.07
N ASP A 7 0.75 -16.65 11.16
CA ASP A 7 1.24 -17.57 12.21
C ASP A 7 1.60 -18.97 11.76
N SER A 8 1.41 -19.28 10.52
CA SER A 8 1.93 -20.46 9.89
C SER A 8 1.80 -20.39 8.38
N TYR A 9 2.74 -20.96 7.70
CA TYR A 9 2.66 -21.38 6.30
C TYR A 9 1.30 -21.96 5.94
N LYS A 10 0.67 -22.71 6.85
CA LYS A 10 -0.68 -23.29 6.70
C LYS A 10 -1.78 -22.25 6.49
N GLN A 11 -1.76 -21.12 7.18
CA GLN A 11 -2.77 -20.07 7.00
C GLN A 11 -2.64 -19.39 5.63
N ARG A 12 -1.41 -19.09 5.21
CA ARG A 12 -1.14 -18.57 3.86
C ARG A 12 -1.61 -19.55 2.78
N GLU A 13 -1.35 -20.84 2.95
CA GLU A 13 -1.83 -21.85 2.00
C GLU A 13 -3.36 -21.96 1.97
N MET A 14 -4.02 -21.92 3.13
CA MET A 14 -5.48 -21.93 3.20
C MET A 14 -6.07 -20.71 2.48
N ILE A 15 -5.55 -19.51 2.72
CA ILE A 15 -6.02 -18.30 2.03
C ILE A 15 -5.77 -18.42 0.53
N ASN A 16 -4.57 -18.85 0.10
CA ASN A 16 -4.27 -19.06 -1.31
C ASN A 16 -5.26 -20.02 -1.97
N LYS A 17 -5.60 -21.12 -1.29
CA LYS A 17 -6.56 -22.11 -1.79
C LYS A 17 -7.96 -21.52 -1.91
N LEU A 18 -8.43 -20.80 -0.88
CA LEU A 18 -9.76 -20.16 -0.89
C LEU A 18 -9.86 -19.11 -1.99
N MET A 19 -8.85 -18.24 -2.11
CA MET A 19 -8.84 -17.21 -3.14
C MET A 19 -8.77 -17.79 -4.55
N LYS A 20 -7.99 -18.86 -4.76
CA LYS A 20 -7.94 -19.59 -6.04
C LYS A 20 -9.30 -20.21 -6.38
N GLN A 21 -9.99 -20.82 -5.42
CA GLN A 21 -11.34 -21.37 -5.61
C GLN A 21 -12.37 -20.29 -5.94
N ALA A 22 -12.20 -19.09 -5.41
CA ALA A 22 -13.03 -17.93 -5.73
C ALA A 22 -12.65 -17.23 -7.06
N GLY A 23 -11.71 -17.80 -7.82
CA GLY A 23 -11.28 -17.27 -9.12
C GLY A 23 -10.23 -16.17 -9.07
N TYR A 24 -9.57 -16.00 -7.92
CA TYR A 24 -8.47 -15.04 -7.78
C TYR A 24 -7.11 -15.72 -7.99
N HIS A 25 -6.15 -14.96 -8.50
CA HIS A 25 -4.76 -15.39 -8.59
C HIS A 25 -3.85 -14.48 -7.73
N LYS A 26 -2.85 -15.08 -7.11
CA LYS A 26 -1.90 -14.37 -6.26
C LYS A 26 -1.02 -13.46 -7.12
N MET A 27 -0.89 -12.19 -6.71
CA MET A 27 -0.03 -11.19 -7.35
C MET A 27 1.26 -10.94 -6.56
N GLY A 28 1.18 -10.98 -5.24
CA GLY A 28 2.31 -10.69 -4.36
C GLY A 28 2.05 -11.10 -2.92
N SER A 29 3.06 -10.96 -2.10
CA SER A 29 2.98 -11.16 -0.65
C SER A 29 4.04 -10.33 0.06
N GLY A 30 3.61 -9.59 1.08
CA GLY A 30 4.47 -8.96 2.08
C GLY A 30 4.55 -9.80 3.34
N THR A 31 5.21 -9.26 4.38
CA THR A 31 5.31 -9.89 5.70
C THR A 31 3.92 -10.17 6.28
N ASP A 32 3.05 -9.16 6.25
CA ASP A 32 1.74 -9.19 6.93
C ASP A 32 0.56 -9.21 5.95
N SER A 33 0.80 -9.37 4.66
CA SER A 33 -0.26 -9.31 3.66
C SER A 33 -0.06 -10.27 2.49
N LEU A 34 -1.19 -10.56 1.84
CA LEU A 34 -1.27 -11.28 0.57
C LEU A 34 -2.09 -10.44 -0.41
N VAL A 35 -1.64 -10.34 -1.65
CA VAL A 35 -2.31 -9.57 -2.71
C VAL A 35 -2.80 -10.49 -3.81
N PHE A 36 -4.06 -10.36 -4.16
CA PHE A 36 -4.74 -11.16 -5.17
C PHE A 36 -5.44 -10.28 -6.21
N ALA A 37 -5.51 -10.76 -7.46
CA ALA A 37 -6.32 -10.15 -8.50
C ALA A 37 -7.30 -11.17 -9.07
N ARG A 38 -8.49 -10.72 -9.48
CA ARG A 38 -9.48 -11.52 -10.22
C ARG A 38 -9.53 -11.08 -11.68
N ASP A 39 -9.38 -9.80 -11.90
CA ASP A 39 -9.47 -9.14 -13.21
C ASP A 39 -8.29 -8.19 -13.43
N ALA A 40 -8.36 -7.44 -14.53
CA ALA A 40 -7.30 -6.50 -14.89
C ALA A 40 -7.37 -5.17 -14.11
N GLY A 41 -8.48 -4.86 -13.44
CA GLY A 41 -8.76 -3.53 -12.90
C GLY A 41 -8.53 -3.36 -11.41
N SER A 42 -8.61 -4.45 -10.62
CA SER A 42 -8.55 -4.37 -9.16
C SER A 42 -7.74 -5.49 -8.52
N VAL A 43 -7.26 -5.22 -7.32
CA VAL A 43 -6.62 -6.18 -6.43
C VAL A 43 -7.28 -6.19 -5.07
N ILE A 44 -7.21 -7.32 -4.38
CA ILE A 44 -7.60 -7.47 -2.98
C ILE A 44 -6.33 -7.70 -2.17
N LYS A 45 -6.06 -6.83 -1.21
CA LYS A 45 -5.03 -7.02 -0.18
C LYS A 45 -5.70 -7.67 1.03
N ILE A 46 -5.21 -8.84 1.42
CA ILE A 46 -5.61 -9.55 2.64
C ILE A 46 -4.53 -9.31 3.68
N ILE A 47 -4.93 -8.76 4.83
CA ILE A 47 -4.04 -8.35 5.89
C ILE A 47 -4.20 -9.35 7.04
N ALA A 48 -3.06 -9.80 7.58
CA ALA A 48 -3.01 -10.69 8.72
C ALA A 48 -3.67 -10.03 9.96
N PRO A 49 -4.30 -10.82 10.83
CA PRO A 49 -4.78 -10.31 12.10
C PRO A 49 -3.61 -9.91 12.96
N GLU A 50 -3.65 -8.72 13.53
CA GLU A 50 -2.73 -8.33 14.58
C GLU A 50 -2.94 -9.18 15.84
N HIS A 51 -1.87 -9.46 16.56
CA HIS A 51 -1.94 -10.11 17.85
C HIS A 51 -2.55 -9.16 18.88
N GLY A 52 -3.72 -9.49 19.33
CA GLY A 52 -4.44 -8.76 20.35
C GLY A 52 -5.93 -8.88 20.14
N GLU A 53 -6.64 -8.87 21.23
CA GLU A 53 -8.10 -8.86 21.24
C GLU A 53 -8.64 -7.75 20.33
N TYR A 54 -9.80 -7.96 19.79
CA TYR A 54 -10.64 -7.04 19.04
C TYR A 54 -10.51 -5.59 19.52
N GLY A 55 -9.77 -4.84 18.87
CA GLY A 55 -9.46 -3.48 19.24
C GLY A 55 -8.12 -3.11 18.70
N ALA A 56 -7.57 -4.00 17.84
CA ALA A 56 -6.41 -3.63 17.08
C ALA A 56 -6.63 -2.24 16.52
N ALA A 57 -6.27 -1.33 17.37
CA ALA A 57 -6.03 -0.01 16.95
C ALA A 57 -5.15 -0.21 15.71
N ASP A 58 -5.79 -0.08 14.62
CA ASP A 58 -5.17 0.44 13.46
C ASP A 58 -3.83 -0.19 13.08
N ASN A 59 -3.93 -1.36 12.49
CA ASN A 59 -2.90 -1.82 11.59
C ASN A 59 -2.51 -0.64 10.67
N THR A 60 -1.22 -0.46 10.45
CA THR A 60 -0.64 0.65 9.66
C THR A 60 -1.34 0.84 8.31
N PHE A 61 -1.69 -0.26 7.64
CA PHE A 61 -2.41 -0.19 6.37
C PHE A 61 -3.85 0.34 6.53
N LEU A 62 -4.52 0.13 7.66
CA LEU A 62 -5.83 0.71 7.91
C LEU A 62 -5.73 2.23 8.16
N GLN A 63 -4.69 2.68 8.84
CA GLN A 63 -4.40 4.11 8.98
C GLN A 63 -4.12 4.75 7.63
N TRP A 64 -3.34 4.08 6.79
CA TRP A 64 -3.11 4.46 5.41
C TRP A 64 -4.41 4.55 4.61
N TYR A 65 -5.26 3.53 4.69
CA TYR A 65 -6.58 3.55 4.07
C TYR A 65 -7.40 4.77 4.52
N LYS A 66 -7.45 5.06 5.83
CA LYS A 66 -8.17 6.23 6.38
C LYS A 66 -7.60 7.54 5.84
N PHE A 67 -6.28 7.66 5.76
CA PHE A 67 -5.60 8.81 5.17
C PHE A 67 -6.01 9.01 3.71
N CYS A 68 -5.98 7.97 2.90
CA CYS A 68 -6.40 8.02 1.50
C CYS A 68 -7.88 8.41 1.36
N GLN A 69 -8.76 7.90 2.22
CA GLN A 69 -10.18 8.26 2.20
C GLN A 69 -10.43 9.74 2.52
N LYS A 70 -9.63 10.32 3.42
CA LYS A 70 -9.66 11.76 3.71
C LYS A 70 -9.19 12.60 2.53
N ASN A 71 -8.26 12.09 1.74
CA ASN A 71 -7.61 12.80 0.63
C ASN A 71 -8.10 12.28 -0.74
N LYS A 72 -9.38 11.89 -0.83
CA LYS A 72 -10.00 11.47 -2.09
C LYS A 72 -9.78 12.52 -3.17
N GLY A 73 -9.34 12.07 -4.34
CA GLY A 73 -9.07 12.95 -5.47
C GLY A 73 -7.59 13.33 -5.64
N ASN A 74 -6.74 13.07 -4.65
CA ASN A 74 -5.31 13.18 -4.84
C ASN A 74 -4.82 12.08 -5.81
N PRO A 75 -4.25 12.44 -6.99
CA PRO A 75 -3.86 11.47 -8.02
C PRO A 75 -2.66 10.59 -7.62
N TYR A 76 -1.96 10.93 -6.56
CA TYR A 76 -0.77 10.20 -6.07
C TYR A 76 -1.09 9.22 -4.95
N LEU A 77 -2.39 9.05 -4.63
CA LEU A 77 -2.87 8.07 -3.67
C LEU A 77 -3.70 6.98 -4.38
N PRO A 78 -3.73 5.75 -3.84
CA PRO A 78 -4.44 4.65 -4.45
C PRO A 78 -5.97 4.86 -4.35
N LYS A 79 -6.68 4.39 -5.36
CA LYS A 79 -8.14 4.36 -5.36
C LYS A 79 -8.61 3.06 -4.75
N PHE A 80 -9.39 3.15 -3.69
CA PHE A 80 -10.05 1.99 -3.10
C PHE A 80 -11.38 1.75 -3.79
N VAL A 81 -11.68 0.48 -4.05
CA VAL A 81 -12.92 0.03 -4.68
C VAL A 81 -13.80 -0.68 -3.65
N GLU A 82 -15.09 -0.70 -3.88
CA GLU A 82 -16.02 -1.39 -2.99
C GLU A 82 -16.05 -2.89 -3.28
N ILE A 83 -16.07 -3.68 -2.21
CA ILE A 83 -16.39 -5.10 -2.25
C ILE A 83 -17.76 -5.27 -1.63
N GLN A 84 -18.77 -5.64 -2.41
CA GLN A 84 -20.16 -5.83 -1.94
C GLN A 84 -20.70 -4.61 -1.17
N GLY A 85 -20.44 -3.40 -1.69
CA GLY A 85 -20.88 -2.14 -1.06
C GLY A 85 -20.02 -1.69 0.13
N GLN A 86 -18.90 -2.33 0.38
CA GLN A 86 -17.94 -1.96 1.45
C GLN A 86 -16.53 -1.78 0.90
N HIS A 87 -15.81 -0.78 1.39
CA HIS A 87 -14.40 -0.58 1.02
C HIS A 87 -13.47 -1.58 1.70
N HIS A 88 -13.90 -2.18 2.78
CA HIS A 88 -13.19 -3.27 3.46
C HIS A 88 -14.19 -4.28 4.02
N ALA A 89 -13.78 -5.52 4.13
CA ALA A 89 -14.55 -6.59 4.75
C ALA A 89 -13.63 -7.43 5.65
N ASN A 90 -14.23 -8.08 6.64
CA ASN A 90 -13.54 -9.02 7.49
C ASN A 90 -14.03 -10.43 7.21
N PHE A 91 -13.15 -11.41 7.27
CA PHE A 91 -13.53 -12.81 7.24
C PHE A 91 -12.79 -13.60 8.31
N LYS A 92 -13.39 -14.71 8.77
CA LYS A 92 -12.78 -15.56 9.79
C LYS A 92 -12.18 -16.80 9.16
N LEU A 93 -10.96 -17.13 9.57
CA LEU A 93 -10.26 -18.35 9.17
C LEU A 93 -9.45 -18.90 10.34
N GLY A 94 -9.68 -20.14 10.73
CA GLY A 94 -8.96 -20.77 11.85
C GLY A 94 -9.12 -20.04 13.19
N GLY A 95 -10.27 -19.42 13.43
CA GLY A 95 -10.53 -18.64 14.64
C GLY A 95 -9.99 -17.19 14.61
N LYS A 96 -9.22 -16.82 13.60
CA LYS A 96 -8.65 -15.48 13.43
C LYS A 96 -9.49 -14.65 12.45
N VAL A 97 -9.47 -13.34 12.65
CA VAL A 97 -10.15 -12.36 11.79
C VAL A 97 -9.12 -11.73 10.85
N PHE A 98 -9.30 -11.93 9.56
CA PHE A 98 -8.52 -11.30 8.51
C PHE A 98 -9.29 -10.13 7.92
N ARG A 99 -8.60 -9.08 7.55
CA ARG A 99 -9.18 -7.94 6.84
C ARG A 99 -8.85 -8.03 5.37
N GLN A 100 -9.82 -7.71 4.53
CA GLN A 100 -9.62 -7.56 3.09
C GLN A 100 -9.97 -6.14 2.67
N ILE A 101 -9.13 -5.57 1.82
CA ILE A 101 -9.34 -4.24 1.24
C ILE A 101 -9.14 -4.36 -0.27
N ALA A 102 -10.09 -3.81 -1.04
CA ALA A 102 -9.96 -3.75 -2.49
C ALA A 102 -9.47 -2.39 -2.93
N MET A 103 -8.55 -2.42 -3.88
CA MET A 103 -7.97 -1.22 -4.47
C MET A 103 -7.71 -1.42 -5.95
N GLU A 104 -7.51 -0.34 -6.67
CA GLU A 104 -7.12 -0.41 -8.07
C GLU A 104 -5.84 -1.23 -8.27
N LYS A 105 -5.74 -1.85 -9.43
CA LYS A 105 -4.52 -2.54 -9.83
C LYS A 105 -3.56 -1.54 -10.45
N LEU A 106 -2.46 -1.31 -9.79
CA LEU A 106 -1.35 -0.47 -10.26
C LEU A 106 -0.28 -1.35 -10.93
N LYS A 107 0.64 -0.72 -11.64
CA LYS A 107 1.81 -1.37 -12.20
C LYS A 107 3.05 -1.00 -11.39
N PRO A 108 4.05 -1.87 -11.28
CA PRO A 108 5.33 -1.51 -10.67
C PRO A 108 6.01 -0.40 -11.50
N LEU A 109 6.85 0.40 -10.84
CA LEU A 109 7.82 1.26 -11.51
C LEU A 109 8.77 0.38 -12.34
N ILE A 110 9.10 0.86 -13.54
CA ILE A 110 10.05 0.14 -14.40
C ILE A 110 11.45 0.61 -14.02
N VAL A 111 12.25 -0.31 -13.50
CA VAL A 111 13.64 -0.05 -13.07
C VAL A 111 14.45 0.55 -14.22
N GLY A 112 15.19 1.62 -13.95
CA GLY A 112 15.98 2.37 -14.92
C GLY A 112 15.16 3.27 -15.86
N SER A 113 13.85 3.44 -15.61
CA SER A 113 13.05 4.40 -16.37
C SER A 113 13.24 5.83 -15.83
N ALA A 114 13.12 6.83 -16.72
CA ALA A 114 13.15 8.23 -16.31
C ALA A 114 12.08 8.60 -15.25
N LEU A 115 10.96 7.89 -15.24
CA LEU A 115 9.92 8.07 -14.24
C LEU A 115 10.40 7.57 -12.86
N GLU A 116 11.00 6.38 -12.83
CA GLU A 116 11.54 5.81 -11.60
C GLU A 116 12.68 6.67 -11.04
N GLU A 117 13.63 7.11 -11.88
CA GLU A 117 14.72 7.99 -11.47
C GLU A 117 14.21 9.29 -10.86
N ALA A 118 13.18 9.92 -11.47
CA ALA A 118 12.58 11.14 -10.95
C ALA A 118 11.80 10.92 -9.63
N VAL A 119 11.13 9.80 -9.49
CA VAL A 119 10.45 9.41 -8.23
C VAL A 119 11.48 9.23 -7.12
N TRP A 120 12.55 8.48 -7.37
CA TRP A 120 13.61 8.25 -6.39
C TRP A 120 14.30 9.54 -5.99
N GLU A 121 14.57 10.45 -6.94
CA GLU A 121 15.14 11.76 -6.64
C GLU A 121 14.26 12.55 -5.67
N ILE A 122 12.93 12.50 -5.86
CA ILE A 122 11.97 13.18 -4.98
C ILE A 122 11.97 12.55 -3.57
N LEU A 123 11.91 11.22 -3.47
CA LEU A 123 11.92 10.52 -2.19
C LEU A 123 13.21 10.77 -1.40
N VAL A 124 14.36 10.65 -2.06
CA VAL A 124 15.68 10.94 -1.45
C VAL A 124 15.80 12.40 -1.05
N SER A 125 15.22 13.31 -1.82
CA SER A 125 15.18 14.74 -1.47
C SER A 125 14.43 14.98 -0.17
N ASP A 126 13.31 14.33 0.05
CA ASP A 126 12.54 14.45 1.30
C ASP A 126 13.31 13.88 2.49
N ILE A 127 13.87 12.68 2.37
CA ILE A 127 14.59 11.98 3.43
C ILE A 127 15.91 12.67 3.78
N ARG A 128 16.67 13.14 2.80
CA ARG A 128 18.05 13.67 2.97
C ARG A 128 18.16 15.16 2.88
N GLY A 129 17.08 15.88 2.55
CA GLY A 129 17.11 17.32 2.33
C GLY A 129 17.92 17.73 1.09
N THR A 130 18.19 16.82 0.15
CA THR A 130 18.95 17.10 -1.05
C THR A 130 18.10 17.88 -2.08
N PRO A 131 18.64 18.84 -2.82
CA PRO A 131 17.85 19.56 -3.81
C PRO A 131 17.39 18.66 -4.97
N ILE A 132 16.12 18.74 -5.32
CA ILE A 132 15.59 18.12 -6.55
C ILE A 132 16.17 18.85 -7.76
N SER A 133 16.59 18.10 -8.78
CA SER A 133 17.17 18.66 -10.01
C SER A 133 16.19 19.56 -10.78
N PRO A 134 16.66 20.51 -11.58
CA PRO A 134 15.82 21.32 -12.43
C PRO A 134 14.99 20.48 -13.42
N ALA A 135 15.54 19.38 -13.92
CA ALA A 135 14.87 18.49 -14.86
C ALA A 135 13.64 17.81 -14.21
N THR A 136 13.82 17.25 -13.02
CA THR A 136 12.70 16.63 -12.28
C THR A 136 11.66 17.67 -11.87
N LYS A 137 12.07 18.88 -11.43
CA LYS A 137 11.14 19.97 -11.10
C LYS A 137 10.25 20.43 -12.26
N GLN A 138 10.70 20.24 -13.51
CA GLN A 138 9.93 20.59 -14.70
C GLN A 138 8.87 19.54 -15.07
N LEU A 139 8.87 18.36 -14.46
CA LEU A 139 7.84 17.37 -14.69
C LEU A 139 6.50 17.85 -14.15
N PRO A 140 5.40 17.74 -14.91
CA PRO A 140 4.10 18.33 -14.55
C PRO A 140 3.53 17.83 -13.21
N TRP A 141 3.98 16.67 -12.76
CA TRP A 141 3.50 16.00 -11.56
C TRP A 141 4.46 16.13 -10.36
N ALA A 142 5.72 16.56 -10.56
CA ALA A 142 6.77 16.45 -9.55
C ALA A 142 6.50 17.26 -8.28
N THR A 143 6.05 18.50 -8.42
CA THR A 143 5.76 19.37 -7.26
C THR A 143 4.61 18.82 -6.42
N ASP A 144 3.52 18.38 -7.07
CA ASP A 144 2.35 17.87 -6.36
C ASP A 144 2.62 16.50 -5.74
N PHE A 145 3.41 15.66 -6.39
CA PHE A 145 3.87 14.40 -5.83
C PHE A 145 4.76 14.63 -4.60
N TYR A 146 5.75 15.52 -4.68
CA TYR A 146 6.59 15.90 -3.54
C TYR A 146 5.77 16.41 -2.35
N ASN A 147 4.79 17.29 -2.60
CA ASN A 147 3.88 17.76 -1.55
C ASN A 147 3.06 16.61 -0.94
N THR A 148 2.68 15.63 -1.75
CA THR A 148 1.98 14.43 -1.27
C THR A 148 2.88 13.57 -0.40
N VAL A 149 4.14 13.33 -0.80
CA VAL A 149 5.14 12.61 0.00
C VAL A 149 5.28 13.26 1.38
N LYS A 150 5.47 14.57 1.42
CA LYS A 150 5.56 15.32 2.70
C LYS A 150 4.31 15.20 3.57
N ALA A 151 3.15 15.27 2.97
CA ALA A 151 1.89 15.13 3.70
C ALA A 151 1.72 13.71 4.27
N VAL A 152 2.17 12.69 3.53
CA VAL A 152 2.16 11.29 3.96
C VAL A 152 3.15 11.08 5.10
N ALA A 153 4.39 11.54 4.98
CA ALA A 153 5.40 11.45 6.04
C ALA A 153 4.91 12.14 7.32
N ALA A 154 4.42 13.38 7.22
CA ALA A 154 3.89 14.11 8.38
C ALA A 154 2.70 13.40 9.05
N ALA A 155 1.86 12.72 8.28
CA ALA A 155 0.73 11.95 8.83
C ALA A 155 1.20 10.67 9.51
N GLY A 156 2.24 10.01 9.01
CA GLY A 156 2.92 8.87 9.66
C GLY A 156 3.52 9.29 11.01
N ASP A 157 4.31 10.35 11.02
CA ASP A 157 4.91 10.90 12.24
C ASP A 157 3.85 11.23 13.30
N ALA A 158 2.76 11.88 12.90
CA ALA A 158 1.65 12.23 13.79
C ALA A 158 0.93 10.99 14.37
N ALA A 159 0.99 9.87 13.67
CA ALA A 159 0.46 8.57 14.11
C ALA A 159 1.47 7.71 14.87
N GLY A 160 2.72 8.15 15.00
CA GLY A 160 3.82 7.40 15.62
C GLY A 160 4.32 6.23 14.77
N LEU A 161 4.13 6.31 13.45
CA LEU A 161 4.54 5.30 12.47
C LEU A 161 5.87 5.70 11.82
N SER A 162 6.67 4.72 11.44
CA SER A 162 7.88 4.94 10.67
C SER A 162 7.57 5.03 9.18
N ASP A 163 8.30 5.89 8.47
CA ASP A 163 8.21 6.03 7.02
C ASP A 163 8.92 4.85 6.32
N ASP A 164 8.29 4.28 5.31
CA ASP A 164 8.77 3.18 4.47
C ASP A 164 8.47 3.45 2.98
N ILE A 165 8.24 4.73 2.61
CA ILE A 165 7.88 5.11 1.22
C ILE A 165 8.96 4.69 0.23
N ASP A 166 10.22 4.68 0.64
CA ASP A 166 11.38 4.35 -0.20
C ASP A 166 11.63 2.86 -0.39
N SER A 167 10.76 1.99 0.11
CA SER A 167 10.80 0.57 -0.22
C SER A 167 10.29 0.32 -1.66
N ASP A 168 10.93 -0.60 -2.37
CA ASP A 168 10.80 -0.83 -3.82
C ASP A 168 9.35 -0.95 -4.34
N ASP A 169 8.45 -1.54 -3.54
CA ASP A 169 7.06 -1.78 -3.93
C ASP A 169 6.08 -0.72 -3.38
N ASN A 170 6.55 0.27 -2.62
CA ASN A 170 5.69 1.24 -1.95
C ASN A 170 5.33 2.45 -2.82
N VAL A 171 5.96 2.59 -3.98
CA VAL A 171 5.50 3.48 -5.06
C VAL A 171 5.30 2.68 -6.34
N MET A 172 4.09 2.73 -6.85
CA MET A 172 3.67 2.10 -8.11
C MET A 172 3.20 3.15 -9.10
N VAL A 173 2.68 2.76 -10.26
CA VAL A 173 2.22 3.71 -11.29
C VAL A 173 0.80 3.46 -11.76
N ARG A 174 0.08 4.56 -11.97
CA ARG A 174 -1.17 4.67 -12.72
C ARG A 174 -0.88 5.38 -14.04
N GLY A 175 -0.65 4.61 -15.11
CA GLY A 175 -0.13 5.18 -16.35
C GLY A 175 1.29 5.74 -16.15
N ASN A 176 1.44 7.07 -16.21
CA ASN A 176 2.69 7.78 -15.96
C ASN A 176 2.66 8.61 -14.65
N ILE A 177 1.72 8.34 -13.78
CA ILE A 177 1.57 9.04 -12.50
C ILE A 177 2.07 8.12 -11.38
N PRO A 178 3.04 8.53 -10.56
CA PRO A 178 3.47 7.77 -9.40
C PRO A 178 2.35 7.75 -8.34
N VAL A 179 2.20 6.62 -7.65
CA VAL A 179 1.17 6.40 -6.62
C VAL A 179 1.81 5.72 -5.43
N ILE A 180 1.72 6.35 -4.26
CA ILE A 180 2.18 5.78 -3.00
C ILE A 180 1.19 4.70 -2.56
N THR A 181 1.65 3.50 -2.23
CA THR A 181 0.77 2.34 -1.97
C THR A 181 0.78 1.83 -0.53
N ASP A 182 1.91 1.85 0.15
CA ASP A 182 2.07 1.30 1.52
C ASP A 182 3.22 2.01 2.24
N PRO A 183 3.05 3.28 2.66
CA PRO A 183 4.16 4.14 3.04
C PRO A 183 4.65 3.97 4.48
N TRP A 184 3.96 3.20 5.33
CA TRP A 184 4.22 3.18 6.77
C TRP A 184 4.45 1.79 7.33
N VAL A 185 5.34 1.71 8.31
CA VAL A 185 5.60 0.52 9.15
C VAL A 185 5.54 0.90 10.63
N ASP A 186 5.32 -0.12 11.49
CA ASP A 186 5.32 0.02 12.97
C ASP A 186 6.74 0.17 13.52
#